data_f9a6eb6ad5d0cd447b8ce56969c11b4a
#
_entry.id   f9a6eb6ad5d0cd447b8ce56969c11b4a
#
_cell.length_a   1.000
_cell.length_b   1.000
_cell.length_c   1.000
_cell.angle_alpha   90.00
_cell.angle_beta   90.00
_cell.angle_gamma   90.00
#
_symmetry.space_group_name_H-M   'P 1'
#
loop_
_entity.id
_entity.type
_entity.pdbx_description
1 polymer ?
#
loop_
_entity_poly.entity_id
_entity_poly.type
_entity_poly.pdbx_seq_one_letter_code
_entity_poly.pdbx_strand_id
1 'polypeptide(L)'
;MPFVDVEKISDVTHRAIGWGSRRLAPARFIRSDFIGDENLTVAEAVKRRIFEETNQHFEGRIFLLANWRYFGLQNNPIACYFCKGTSSERLEFIVAEVTNTPWGERHSYVLPVDQSEALFQTEFQKELHVSPFHGMQQQYRWSSTVPDETLAIKLTNLENGKRVFHASLTLSRLPITRITGLSLLTRFPFETAKVTAGCLLYTSPSPRDPNRS
;
A
#
# COMPACT_ATOMS: atom_id res chain seq x y z
N MET A 1 -0.07 -3.32 -9.59
CA MET A 1 0.78 -3.34 -8.36
C MET A 1 1.61 -4.62 -8.36
N PRO A 2 2.93 -4.57 -8.30
CA PRO A 2 3.78 -5.74 -8.04
C PRO A 2 3.48 -6.35 -6.66
N PHE A 3 3.46 -7.69 -6.62
CA PHE A 3 3.45 -8.47 -5.38
C PHE A 3 4.72 -9.31 -5.36
N VAL A 4 5.67 -8.93 -4.53
CA VAL A 4 7.04 -9.46 -4.58
C VAL A 4 7.58 -9.78 -3.20
N ASP A 5 8.37 -10.85 -3.11
CA ASP A 5 9.19 -11.13 -1.94
C ASP A 5 10.25 -10.01 -1.80
N VAL A 6 10.30 -9.35 -0.64
CA VAL A 6 11.17 -8.19 -0.44
C VAL A 6 12.67 -8.53 -0.55
N GLU A 7 13.04 -9.78 -0.34
CA GLU A 7 14.41 -10.26 -0.53
C GLU A 7 14.73 -10.56 -1.99
N LYS A 8 13.69 -10.66 -2.86
CA LYS A 8 13.81 -11.01 -4.29
C LYS A 8 13.38 -9.88 -5.22
N ILE A 9 13.39 -8.64 -4.76
CA ILE A 9 13.03 -7.47 -5.58
C ILE A 9 13.90 -7.39 -6.85
N SER A 10 15.18 -7.74 -6.75
CA SER A 10 16.09 -7.81 -7.89
C SER A 10 15.60 -8.75 -9.00
N ASP A 11 14.93 -9.85 -8.66
CA ASP A 11 14.44 -10.83 -9.64
C ASP A 11 13.39 -10.22 -10.57
N VAL A 12 12.56 -9.29 -10.07
CA VAL A 12 11.58 -8.58 -10.88
C VAL A 12 12.29 -7.75 -11.96
N THR A 13 13.41 -7.11 -11.61
CA THR A 13 14.18 -6.28 -12.52
C THR A 13 14.83 -7.08 -13.66
N HIS A 14 15.11 -8.36 -13.43
CA HIS A 14 15.64 -9.27 -14.44
C HIS A 14 14.56 -9.90 -15.32
N ARG A 15 13.36 -10.09 -14.78
CA ARG A 15 12.26 -10.78 -15.48
C ARG A 15 11.36 -9.84 -16.27
N ALA A 16 11.18 -8.60 -15.83
CA ALA A 16 10.27 -7.63 -16.45
C ALA A 16 11.04 -6.53 -17.20
N ILE A 17 10.77 -6.38 -18.49
CA ILE A 17 11.38 -5.31 -19.28
C ILE A 17 10.86 -3.95 -18.81
N GLY A 18 11.79 -3.01 -18.60
CA GLY A 18 11.47 -1.64 -18.19
C GLY A 18 11.25 -1.49 -16.66
N TRP A 19 11.46 -2.56 -15.89
CA TRP A 19 11.41 -2.56 -14.44
C TRP A 19 12.83 -2.63 -13.87
N GLY A 20 13.11 -1.85 -12.83
CA GLY A 20 14.44 -1.85 -12.26
C GLY A 20 14.65 -0.89 -11.09
N SER A 21 15.89 -0.86 -10.60
CA SER A 21 16.39 0.15 -9.65
C SER A 21 17.18 1.26 -10.34
N ARG A 22 17.53 1.10 -11.63
CA ARG A 22 18.31 2.10 -12.39
C ARG A 22 17.49 3.34 -12.67
N ARG A 23 18.16 4.51 -12.71
CA ARG A 23 17.54 5.84 -12.88
C ARG A 23 16.63 5.95 -14.13
N LEU A 24 16.94 5.24 -15.18
CA LEU A 24 16.21 5.28 -16.47
C LEU A 24 15.12 4.21 -16.59
N ALA A 25 14.90 3.35 -15.58
CA ALA A 25 13.85 2.36 -15.66
C ALA A 25 12.46 3.04 -15.56
N PRO A 26 11.54 2.79 -16.53
CA PRO A 26 10.19 3.34 -16.51
C PRO A 26 9.41 2.98 -15.23
N ALA A 27 9.53 1.73 -14.76
CA ALA A 27 9.04 1.33 -13.43
C ALA A 27 10.22 1.12 -12.49
N ARG A 28 10.28 1.89 -11.39
CA ARG A 28 11.45 1.92 -10.54
C ARG A 28 11.11 1.68 -9.08
N PHE A 29 11.79 0.70 -8.48
CA PHE A 29 11.82 0.53 -7.05
C PHE A 29 12.83 1.50 -6.43
N ILE A 30 12.40 2.30 -5.45
CA ILE A 30 13.26 3.19 -4.67
C ILE A 30 13.02 2.89 -3.20
N ARG A 31 14.09 2.55 -2.47
CA ARG A 31 13.99 2.13 -1.07
C ARG A 31 13.30 3.17 -0.17
N SER A 32 13.62 4.45 -0.35
CA SER A 32 13.06 5.55 0.45
C SER A 32 11.56 5.79 0.24
N ASP A 33 10.93 5.13 -0.76
CA ASP A 33 9.48 5.21 -0.98
C ASP A 33 8.69 4.31 -0.03
N PHE A 34 9.35 3.47 0.76
CA PHE A 34 8.77 2.42 1.58
C PHE A 34 9.14 2.56 3.05
N ILE A 35 8.46 1.79 3.90
CA ILE A 35 8.54 1.83 5.36
C ILE A 35 9.97 1.91 5.93
N GLY A 36 10.12 2.72 6.99
CA GLY A 36 11.32 2.81 7.82
C GLY A 36 12.46 3.62 7.22
N ASP A 37 13.61 3.54 7.87
CA ASP A 37 14.85 4.20 7.45
C ASP A 37 15.36 3.58 6.14
N GLU A 38 15.81 4.42 5.21
CA GLU A 38 16.37 3.99 3.91
C GLU A 38 17.67 3.19 4.03
N ASN A 39 18.38 3.31 5.17
CA ASN A 39 19.58 2.52 5.45
C ASN A 39 19.27 1.07 5.86
N LEU A 40 18.04 0.77 6.25
CA LEU A 40 17.58 -0.58 6.53
C LEU A 40 17.04 -1.22 5.26
N THR A 41 17.13 -2.54 5.15
CA THR A 41 16.34 -3.27 4.14
C THR A 41 14.85 -3.14 4.44
N VAL A 42 14.00 -3.40 3.45
CA VAL A 42 12.54 -3.41 3.68
C VAL A 42 12.17 -4.48 4.72
N ALA A 43 12.81 -5.65 4.67
CA ALA A 43 12.57 -6.72 5.62
C ALA A 43 12.88 -6.31 7.06
N GLU A 44 14.05 -5.71 7.29
CA GLU A 44 14.45 -5.22 8.62
C GLU A 44 13.50 -4.14 9.13
N ALA A 45 13.12 -3.19 8.28
CA ALA A 45 12.20 -2.12 8.66
C ALA A 45 10.80 -2.65 9.05
N VAL A 46 10.27 -3.63 8.30
CA VAL A 46 8.99 -4.27 8.63
C VAL A 46 9.08 -5.07 9.92
N LYS A 47 10.13 -5.89 10.10
CA LYS A 47 10.35 -6.67 11.32
C LYS A 47 10.47 -5.76 12.54
N ARG A 48 11.22 -4.67 12.41
CA ARG A 48 11.36 -3.65 13.46
C ARG A 48 10.02 -3.02 13.80
N ARG A 49 9.21 -2.65 12.82
CA ARG A 49 7.89 -2.04 13.04
C ARG A 49 6.93 -3.01 13.75
N ILE A 50 6.96 -4.30 13.39
CA ILE A 50 6.17 -5.34 14.09
C ILE A 50 6.62 -5.42 15.56
N PHE A 51 7.91 -5.47 15.82
CA PHE A 51 8.43 -5.54 17.18
C PHE A 51 8.05 -4.29 18.01
N GLU A 52 8.17 -3.09 17.45
CA GLU A 52 7.81 -1.83 18.11
C GLU A 52 6.32 -1.80 18.54
N GLU A 53 5.44 -2.38 17.73
CA GLU A 53 3.99 -2.36 18.00
C GLU A 53 3.53 -3.52 18.90
N THR A 54 4.07 -4.72 18.68
CA THR A 54 3.55 -5.94 19.29
C THR A 54 4.46 -6.56 20.35
N ASN A 55 5.70 -6.07 20.46
CA ASN A 55 6.80 -6.67 21.25
C ASN A 55 7.08 -8.14 20.86
N GLN A 56 6.73 -8.55 19.63
CA GLN A 56 6.96 -9.89 19.10
C GLN A 56 8.04 -9.86 18.02
N HIS A 57 8.99 -10.80 18.07
CA HIS A 57 9.95 -11.01 17.00
C HIS A 57 9.30 -11.81 15.89
N PHE A 58 9.22 -11.22 14.71
CA PHE A 58 8.72 -11.91 13.52
C PHE A 58 9.87 -12.57 12.75
N GLU A 59 9.72 -13.86 12.49
CA GLU A 59 10.63 -14.63 11.64
C GLU A 59 9.86 -15.25 10.47
N GLY A 60 10.21 -14.85 9.26
CA GLY A 60 9.50 -15.32 8.08
C GLY A 60 9.75 -14.50 6.83
N ARG A 61 8.97 -14.81 5.79
CA ARG A 61 9.03 -14.14 4.50
C ARG A 61 8.06 -12.97 4.45
N ILE A 62 8.50 -11.88 3.85
CA ILE A 62 7.70 -10.67 3.70
C ILE A 62 7.46 -10.42 2.22
N PHE A 63 6.19 -10.24 1.86
CA PHE A 63 5.77 -9.95 0.49
C PHE A 63 5.21 -8.54 0.44
N LEU A 64 5.78 -7.71 -0.41
CA LEU A 64 5.35 -6.33 -0.64
C LEU A 64 4.35 -6.27 -1.80
N LEU A 65 3.18 -5.71 -1.54
CA LEU A 65 2.21 -5.26 -2.53
C LEU A 65 2.21 -3.73 -2.54
N ALA A 66 2.74 -3.12 -3.58
CA ALA A 66 2.81 -1.67 -3.68
C ALA A 66 2.96 -1.21 -5.12
N ASN A 67 2.67 0.06 -5.37
CA ASN A 67 3.08 0.68 -6.62
C ASN A 67 4.55 1.10 -6.52
N TRP A 68 5.30 0.85 -7.58
CA TRP A 68 6.63 1.44 -7.79
C TRP A 68 6.48 2.79 -8.48
N ARG A 69 7.54 3.57 -8.55
CA ARG A 69 7.50 4.79 -9.36
C ARG A 69 7.38 4.46 -10.83
N TYR A 70 6.39 5.04 -11.48
CA TYR A 70 6.21 4.93 -12.92
C TYR A 70 6.58 6.26 -13.58
N PHE A 71 7.54 6.22 -14.50
CA PHE A 71 8.06 7.41 -15.21
C PHE A 71 8.45 8.55 -14.26
N GLY A 72 9.02 8.21 -13.09
CA GLY A 72 9.42 9.15 -12.06
C GLY A 72 8.32 9.61 -11.12
N LEU A 73 7.05 9.33 -11.42
CA LEU A 73 5.91 9.68 -10.58
C LEU A 73 5.72 8.65 -9.47
N GLN A 74 5.63 9.11 -8.24
CA GLN A 74 5.25 8.30 -7.09
C GLN A 74 3.74 8.45 -6.84
N ASN A 75 3.02 7.34 -6.93
CA ASN A 75 1.62 7.27 -6.55
C ASN A 75 1.38 5.95 -5.82
N ASN A 76 1.63 5.95 -4.53
CA ASN A 76 1.52 4.77 -3.68
C ASN A 76 0.71 5.12 -2.41
N PRO A 77 -0.62 5.31 -2.53
CA PRO A 77 -1.46 5.70 -1.40
C PRO A 77 -1.49 4.62 -0.30
N ILE A 78 -1.22 3.37 -0.67
CA ILE A 78 -1.12 2.24 0.24
C ILE A 78 -0.05 1.26 -0.21
N ALA A 79 0.82 0.83 0.71
CA ALA A 79 1.71 -0.31 0.56
C ALA A 79 1.36 -1.35 1.63
N CYS A 80 1.23 -2.61 1.23
CA CYS A 80 0.91 -3.70 2.15
C CYS A 80 2.07 -4.70 2.19
N TYR A 81 2.52 -5.02 3.39
CA TYR A 81 3.55 -6.03 3.64
C TYR A 81 2.88 -7.24 4.30
N PHE A 82 2.78 -8.33 3.54
CA PHE A 82 2.20 -9.59 4.00
C PHE A 82 3.31 -10.46 4.59
N CYS A 83 3.25 -10.68 5.90
CA CYS A 83 4.28 -11.36 6.69
C CYS A 83 3.86 -12.81 6.94
N LYS A 84 4.50 -13.76 6.26
CA LYS A 84 4.28 -15.20 6.40
C LYS A 84 5.34 -15.82 7.29
N GLY A 85 4.92 -16.49 8.35
CA GLY A 85 5.82 -17.15 9.29
C GLY A 85 6.59 -18.29 8.64
N THR A 86 7.83 -18.52 9.09
CA THR A 86 8.72 -19.59 8.56
C THR A 86 8.17 -20.98 8.83
N SER A 87 7.66 -21.22 10.05
CA SER A 87 7.20 -22.55 10.49
C SER A 87 5.79 -22.88 10.06
N SER A 88 4.93 -21.85 10.01
CA SER A 88 3.50 -22.00 9.72
C SER A 88 3.21 -21.90 8.23
N GLU A 89 4.07 -21.25 7.45
CA GLU A 89 3.81 -20.77 6.09
C GLU A 89 2.52 -19.92 5.97
N ARG A 90 1.96 -19.53 7.13
CA ARG A 90 0.71 -18.81 7.25
C ARG A 90 0.97 -17.33 7.39
N LEU A 91 -0.01 -16.53 7.04
CA LEU A 91 0.04 -15.08 7.22
C LEU A 91 -0.12 -14.76 8.70
N GLU A 92 0.88 -14.15 9.35
CA GLU A 92 0.88 -13.81 10.76
C GLU A 92 0.58 -12.33 10.99
N PHE A 93 1.10 -11.47 10.10
CA PHE A 93 0.87 -10.03 10.17
C PHE A 93 0.64 -9.45 8.79
N ILE A 94 -0.13 -8.36 8.74
CA ILE A 94 -0.17 -7.43 7.62
C ILE A 94 0.31 -6.08 8.15
N VAL A 95 1.37 -5.53 7.56
CA VAL A 95 1.74 -4.14 7.84
C VAL A 95 1.22 -3.29 6.70
N ALA A 96 0.29 -2.37 7.00
CA ALA A 96 -0.32 -1.49 6.02
C ALA A 96 0.24 -0.07 6.18
N GLU A 97 1.08 0.35 5.24
CA GLU A 97 1.61 1.71 5.18
C GLU A 97 0.69 2.58 4.33
N VAL A 98 0.07 3.56 4.94
CA VAL A 98 -0.81 4.52 4.28
C VAL A 98 -0.08 5.83 4.10
N THR A 99 -0.13 6.38 2.88
CA THR A 99 0.48 7.67 2.54
C THR A 99 -0.61 8.69 2.31
N ASN A 100 -0.56 9.78 3.08
CA ASN A 100 -1.45 10.91 2.89
C ASN A 100 -0.95 11.75 1.70
N THR A 101 -1.67 11.69 0.61
CA THR A 101 -1.41 12.54 -0.57
C THR A 101 -2.31 13.77 -0.46
N PRO A 102 -1.83 15.02 -0.49
CA PRO A 102 -0.56 15.50 -1.06
C PRO A 102 0.58 15.79 -0.07
N TRP A 103 0.38 15.65 1.26
CA TRP A 103 1.40 16.07 2.25
C TRP A 103 2.56 15.09 2.41
N GLY A 104 2.43 13.86 1.89
CA GLY A 104 3.49 12.86 1.93
C GLY A 104 3.70 12.22 3.31
N GLU A 105 2.85 12.53 4.30
CA GLU A 105 2.89 11.88 5.60
C GLU A 105 2.58 10.38 5.44
N ARG A 106 3.37 9.54 6.10
CA ARG A 106 3.22 8.09 6.07
C ARG A 106 3.01 7.55 7.48
N HIS A 107 2.09 6.63 7.61
CA HIS A 107 1.88 5.88 8.84
C HIS A 107 1.69 4.40 8.53
N SER A 108 2.28 3.54 9.36
CA SER A 108 2.21 2.09 9.19
C SER A 108 1.44 1.44 10.35
N TYR A 109 0.38 0.75 10.01
CA TYR A 109 -0.45 -0.03 10.93
C TYR A 109 -0.01 -1.48 10.90
N VAL A 110 0.22 -2.07 12.07
CA VAL A 110 0.51 -3.50 12.22
C VAL A 110 -0.77 -4.23 12.58
N LEU A 111 -1.18 -5.14 11.72
CA LEU A 111 -2.44 -5.88 11.84
C LEU A 111 -2.10 -7.36 12.07
N PRO A 112 -2.19 -7.86 13.33
CA PRO A 112 -2.08 -9.30 13.60
C PRO A 112 -3.22 -10.05 12.92
N VAL A 113 -2.91 -11.14 12.22
CA VAL A 113 -3.89 -11.93 11.46
C VAL A 113 -4.35 -13.12 12.28
N ASP A 114 -5.63 -13.13 12.64
CA ASP A 114 -6.26 -14.35 13.13
C ASP A 114 -6.72 -15.22 11.96
N GLN A 115 -6.25 -16.44 11.91
CA GLN A 115 -6.37 -17.33 10.76
C GLN A 115 -7.61 -18.22 10.81
N SER A 116 -8.53 -17.97 11.71
CA SER A 116 -9.77 -18.73 11.81
C SER A 116 -10.72 -18.55 10.63
N GLU A 117 -10.50 -17.48 9.83
CA GLU A 117 -11.40 -17.13 8.72
C GLU A 117 -10.65 -16.88 7.40
N ALA A 118 -11.29 -17.22 6.29
CA ALA A 118 -10.77 -16.92 4.93
C ALA A 118 -10.75 -15.41 4.62
N LEU A 119 -11.53 -14.63 5.35
CA LEU A 119 -11.59 -13.18 5.29
C LEU A 119 -11.09 -12.61 6.63
N PHE A 120 -9.90 -12.02 6.61
CA PHE A 120 -9.35 -11.33 7.76
C PHE A 120 -10.04 -9.97 7.95
N GLN A 121 -10.50 -9.67 9.17
CA GLN A 121 -11.08 -8.38 9.53
C GLN A 121 -10.48 -7.89 10.85
N THR A 122 -10.16 -6.61 10.90
CA THR A 122 -9.70 -5.96 12.14
C THR A 122 -10.11 -4.49 12.17
N GLU A 123 -10.24 -3.95 13.37
CA GLU A 123 -10.50 -2.54 13.60
C GLU A 123 -9.33 -1.93 14.38
N PHE A 124 -8.93 -0.72 13.99
CA PHE A 124 -7.85 0.02 14.64
C PHE A 124 -8.13 1.53 14.60
N GLN A 125 -7.52 2.24 15.53
CA GLN A 125 -7.68 3.69 15.59
C GLN A 125 -6.88 4.37 14.48
N LYS A 126 -7.46 5.44 13.92
CA LYS A 126 -6.78 6.26 12.93
C LYS A 126 -5.78 7.17 13.63
N GLU A 127 -4.51 6.99 13.33
CA GLU A 127 -3.42 7.81 13.85
C GLU A 127 -2.93 8.88 12.84
N LEU A 128 -3.27 8.73 11.55
CA LEU A 128 -2.95 9.72 10.52
C LEU A 128 -3.91 10.91 10.54
N HIS A 129 -3.38 12.11 10.64
CA HIS A 129 -4.14 13.34 10.43
C HIS A 129 -4.34 13.60 8.93
N VAL A 130 -5.40 13.04 8.35
CA VAL A 130 -5.66 13.09 6.88
C VAL A 130 -6.47 14.32 6.48
N SER A 131 -7.10 15.05 7.43
CA SER A 131 -7.93 16.21 7.13
C SER A 131 -8.11 17.07 8.36
N PRO A 132 -7.98 18.40 8.26
CA PRO A 132 -8.28 19.33 9.35
C PRO A 132 -9.77 19.42 9.68
N PHE A 133 -10.64 18.80 8.85
CA PHE A 133 -12.11 18.91 8.98
C PHE A 133 -12.74 17.70 9.71
N HIS A 134 -12.00 16.67 10.05
CA HIS A 134 -12.52 15.47 10.72
C HIS A 134 -11.89 15.27 12.09
N GLY A 135 -12.72 15.01 13.10
CA GLY A 135 -12.30 14.82 14.49
C GLY A 135 -11.37 13.60 14.69
N MET A 136 -10.66 13.61 15.82
CA MET A 136 -9.65 12.58 16.21
C MET A 136 -10.26 11.20 16.51
N GLN A 137 -11.58 11.04 16.61
CA GLN A 137 -12.24 9.78 16.96
C GLN A 137 -12.70 9.02 15.70
N GLN A 138 -11.75 8.67 14.86
CA GLN A 138 -12.05 7.86 13.68
C GLN A 138 -11.44 6.46 13.83
N GLN A 139 -12.22 5.46 13.48
CA GLN A 139 -11.80 4.07 13.45
C GLN A 139 -11.68 3.59 12.00
N TYR A 140 -10.60 2.89 11.72
CA TYR A 140 -10.47 2.13 10.50
C TYR A 140 -10.92 0.70 10.71
N ARG A 141 -11.75 0.21 9.79
CA ARG A 141 -12.06 -1.20 9.64
C ARG A 141 -11.36 -1.72 8.40
N TRP A 142 -10.42 -2.61 8.60
CA TRP A 142 -9.72 -3.33 7.54
C TRP A 142 -10.40 -4.66 7.30
N SER A 143 -10.47 -5.07 6.03
CA SER A 143 -10.87 -6.42 5.64
C SER A 143 -10.06 -6.83 4.42
N SER A 144 -9.46 -8.01 4.43
CA SER A 144 -8.74 -8.54 3.28
C SER A 144 -8.80 -10.06 3.20
N THR A 145 -8.76 -10.59 1.99
CA THR A 145 -8.48 -12.00 1.75
C THR A 145 -6.99 -12.29 1.89
N VAL A 146 -6.64 -13.55 2.08
CA VAL A 146 -5.24 -13.98 1.95
C VAL A 146 -4.83 -13.86 0.48
N PRO A 147 -3.61 -13.32 0.17
CA PRO A 147 -3.14 -13.24 -1.21
C PRO A 147 -3.01 -14.62 -1.87
N ASP A 148 -3.76 -14.83 -2.95
CA ASP A 148 -3.74 -16.02 -3.79
C ASP A 148 -3.96 -15.63 -5.26
N GLU A 149 -4.81 -16.30 -6.03
CA GLU A 149 -5.19 -15.93 -7.40
C GLU A 149 -5.92 -14.57 -7.45
N THR A 150 -6.64 -14.26 -6.39
CA THR A 150 -7.28 -12.96 -6.18
C THR A 150 -6.95 -12.40 -4.81
N LEU A 151 -6.87 -11.09 -4.72
CA LEU A 151 -6.71 -10.36 -3.47
C LEU A 151 -7.72 -9.23 -3.42
N ALA A 152 -8.54 -9.22 -2.39
CA ALA A 152 -9.46 -8.12 -2.09
C ALA A 152 -9.05 -7.45 -0.79
N ILE A 153 -8.94 -6.13 -0.79
CA ILE A 153 -8.66 -5.30 0.38
C ILE A 153 -9.76 -4.25 0.47
N LYS A 154 -10.33 -4.06 1.64
CA LYS A 154 -11.28 -2.99 1.95
C LYS A 154 -10.80 -2.22 3.16
N LEU A 155 -10.84 -0.91 3.07
CA LEU A 155 -10.60 0.01 4.17
C LEU A 155 -11.82 0.90 4.33
N THR A 156 -12.46 0.85 5.49
CA THR A 156 -13.62 1.67 5.83
C THR A 156 -13.25 2.59 6.99
N ASN A 157 -13.49 3.87 6.84
CA ASN A 157 -13.34 4.84 7.90
C ASN A 157 -14.70 5.09 8.55
N LEU A 158 -14.74 4.94 9.86
CA LEU A 158 -15.93 5.13 10.69
C LEU A 158 -15.72 6.33 11.63
N GLU A 159 -16.70 7.21 11.69
CA GLU A 159 -16.78 8.32 12.64
C GLU A 159 -18.10 8.21 13.41
N ASN A 160 -18.02 8.08 14.73
CA ASN A 160 -19.20 7.85 15.58
C ASN A 160 -20.08 6.68 15.08
N GLY A 161 -19.45 5.59 14.64
CA GLY A 161 -20.12 4.40 14.11
C GLY A 161 -20.73 4.55 12.70
N LYS A 162 -20.65 5.76 12.10
CA LYS A 162 -21.12 6.00 10.72
C LYS A 162 -19.95 5.94 9.74
N ARG A 163 -20.19 5.30 8.58
CA ARG A 163 -19.21 5.22 7.51
C ARG A 163 -19.06 6.58 6.83
N VAL A 164 -17.86 7.17 6.95
CA VAL A 164 -17.51 8.46 6.31
C VAL A 164 -16.70 8.26 5.03
N PHE A 165 -15.93 7.18 4.94
CA PHE A 165 -15.11 6.89 3.77
C PHE A 165 -15.02 5.37 3.56
N HIS A 166 -14.88 4.97 2.30
CA HIS A 166 -14.71 3.57 1.92
C HIS A 166 -13.79 3.48 0.69
N ALA A 167 -12.74 2.69 0.81
CA ALA A 167 -11.86 2.34 -0.29
C ALA A 167 -11.84 0.82 -0.47
N SER A 168 -11.84 0.34 -1.71
CA SER A 168 -11.67 -1.07 -2.01
C SER A 168 -10.69 -1.26 -3.16
N LEU A 169 -9.88 -2.31 -3.04
CA LEU A 169 -8.92 -2.74 -4.04
C LEU A 169 -9.16 -4.22 -4.31
N THR A 170 -9.41 -4.57 -5.55
CA THR A 170 -9.51 -5.97 -5.98
C THR A 170 -8.48 -6.21 -7.08
N LEU A 171 -7.65 -7.21 -6.89
CA LEU A 171 -6.55 -7.56 -7.78
C LEU A 171 -6.66 -9.01 -8.20
N SER A 172 -6.34 -9.29 -9.46
CA SER A 172 -6.13 -10.64 -9.98
C SER A 172 -4.65 -10.86 -10.23
N ARG A 173 -4.16 -12.05 -9.91
CA ARG A 173 -2.77 -12.44 -10.07
C ARG A 173 -2.40 -12.55 -11.54
N LEU A 174 -1.27 -11.95 -11.88
CA LEU A 174 -0.62 -12.12 -13.18
C LEU A 174 0.87 -12.47 -12.95
N PRO A 175 1.42 -13.44 -13.70
CA PRO A 175 2.83 -13.78 -13.58
C PRO A 175 3.71 -12.63 -14.07
N ILE A 176 4.82 -12.38 -13.37
CA ILE A 176 5.81 -11.38 -13.79
C ILE A 176 6.66 -11.98 -14.90
N THR A 177 6.40 -11.55 -16.12
CA THR A 177 7.14 -11.92 -17.34
C THR A 177 7.59 -10.68 -18.09
N ARG A 178 8.40 -10.86 -19.13
CA ARG A 178 8.82 -9.75 -20.01
C ARG A 178 7.61 -9.07 -20.66
N ILE A 179 6.65 -9.85 -21.11
CA ILE A 179 5.45 -9.35 -21.84
C ILE A 179 4.50 -8.64 -20.86
N THR A 180 4.19 -9.25 -19.70
CA THR A 180 3.32 -8.63 -18.72
C THR A 180 3.92 -7.36 -18.15
N GLY A 181 5.24 -7.33 -17.91
CA GLY A 181 5.96 -6.13 -17.48
C GLY A 181 5.80 -4.97 -18.46
N LEU A 182 5.99 -5.23 -19.75
CA LEU A 182 5.83 -4.21 -20.81
C LEU A 182 4.37 -3.76 -20.96
N SER A 183 3.42 -4.71 -20.95
CA SER A 183 1.99 -4.40 -21.02
C SER A 183 1.51 -3.52 -19.87
N LEU A 184 2.02 -3.74 -18.66
CA LEU A 184 1.72 -2.87 -17.52
C LEU A 184 2.26 -1.46 -17.71
N LEU A 185 3.46 -1.30 -18.26
CA LEU A 185 4.05 0.00 -18.54
C LEU A 185 3.27 0.83 -19.58
N THR A 186 2.67 0.16 -20.56
CA THR A 186 1.87 0.84 -21.58
C THR A 186 0.45 1.18 -21.12
N ARG A 187 -0.10 0.37 -20.21
CA ARG A 187 -1.49 0.53 -19.75
C ARG A 187 -1.63 1.52 -18.58
N PHE A 188 -0.66 1.59 -17.67
CA PHE A 188 -0.78 2.32 -16.40
C PHE A 188 -0.33 3.79 -16.38
N PRO A 189 0.47 4.35 -17.28
CA PRO A 189 0.82 5.77 -17.21
C PRO A 189 -0.41 6.68 -17.31
N PHE A 190 -1.44 6.23 -18.03
CA PHE A 190 -2.69 6.98 -18.18
C PHE A 190 -3.55 6.94 -16.91
N GLU A 191 -3.54 5.86 -16.14
CA GLU A 191 -4.31 5.77 -14.89
C GLU A 191 -3.72 6.67 -13.80
N THR A 192 -2.40 6.70 -13.65
CA THR A 192 -1.71 7.61 -12.72
C THR A 192 -1.98 9.07 -13.07
N ALA A 193 -1.92 9.42 -14.36
CA ALA A 193 -2.22 10.76 -14.82
C ALA A 193 -3.69 11.15 -14.59
N LYS A 194 -4.65 10.24 -14.79
CA LYS A 194 -6.08 10.46 -14.49
C LYS A 194 -6.33 10.71 -13.01
N VAL A 195 -5.72 9.92 -12.11
CA VAL A 195 -5.86 10.09 -10.66
C VAL A 195 -5.28 11.43 -10.23
N THR A 196 -4.09 11.79 -10.71
CA THR A 196 -3.45 13.07 -10.40
C THR A 196 -4.28 14.24 -10.94
N ALA A 197 -4.77 14.18 -12.17
CA ALA A 197 -5.64 15.19 -12.73
C ALA A 197 -6.98 15.29 -11.99
N GLY A 198 -7.57 14.16 -11.59
CA GLY A 198 -8.79 14.11 -10.78
C GLY A 198 -8.61 14.77 -9.43
N CYS A 199 -7.51 14.48 -8.72
CA CYS A 199 -7.20 15.13 -7.45
C CYS A 199 -7.05 16.67 -7.60
N LEU A 200 -6.32 17.13 -8.62
CA LEU A 200 -6.12 18.55 -8.88
C LEU A 200 -7.42 19.27 -9.25
N LEU A 201 -8.31 18.64 -10.00
CA LEU A 201 -9.60 19.20 -10.39
C LEU A 201 -10.58 19.28 -9.21
N TYR A 202 -10.54 18.30 -8.29
CA TYR A 202 -11.39 18.30 -7.10
C TYR A 202 -10.91 19.26 -6.00
N THR A 203 -9.64 19.62 -5.97
CA THR A 203 -9.07 20.58 -5.01
C THR A 203 -9.12 22.02 -5.51
N SER A 204 -9.44 22.26 -6.78
CA SER A 204 -9.73 23.61 -7.28
C SER A 204 -11.07 24.09 -6.71
N PRO A 205 -11.11 25.24 -6.03
CA PRO A 205 -12.38 25.81 -5.54
C PRO A 205 -13.30 26.03 -6.74
N SER A 206 -14.50 25.45 -6.66
CA SER A 206 -15.53 25.64 -7.68
C SER A 206 -15.85 27.13 -7.82
N PRO A 207 -15.88 27.70 -9.04
CA PRO A 207 -16.27 29.11 -9.24
C PRO A 207 -17.72 29.40 -8.89
N ARG A 208 -18.48 28.40 -8.40
CA ARG A 208 -19.88 28.52 -8.00
C ARG A 208 -20.04 28.16 -6.53
N ASP A 209 -19.43 28.93 -5.64
CA ASP A 209 -19.81 28.94 -4.24
C ASP A 209 -20.78 30.12 -4.02
N PRO A 210 -22.09 29.89 -3.80
CA PRO A 210 -23.08 30.96 -3.66
C PRO A 210 -22.99 31.72 -2.33
N ASN A 211 -22.04 31.36 -1.45
CA ASN A 211 -21.87 31.96 -0.13
C ASN A 211 -20.69 32.95 -0.03
N ARG A 212 -20.22 33.51 -1.13
CA ARG A 212 -19.34 34.66 -1.15
C ARG A 212 -20.16 35.93 -1.46
N SER A 213 -20.86 36.43 -0.48
CA SER A 213 -21.26 37.81 -0.39
C SER A 213 -20.68 38.41 0.87
#